data_0888e4b19805c63d73c2fffe58f0de93
#
_entry.id   0888e4b19805c63d73c2fffe58f0de93
#
_cell.length_a   1.000
_cell.length_b   1.000
_cell.length_c   1.000
_cell.angle_alpha   90.00
_cell.angle_beta   90.00
_cell.angle_gamma   90.00
#
_symmetry.space_group_name_H-M   'P 1'
#
loop_
_entity.id
_entity.type
_entity.pdbx_description
1 polymer ?
#
loop_
_entity_poly.entity_id
_entity_poly.type
_entity_poly.pdbx_seq_one_letter_code
_entity_poly.pdbx_strand_id
1 'polypeptide(L)'
;MKVYWTDTAQEHLDAIHAYIAQDSSEYALRMVDRLTRRSQQIAEFPLSGRRVPEYDMDQIREVIEGAYRIIYHIKPDQIDVLAVVHSAMNVLSSRKETD
;
A
#
# COMPACT_ATOMS: atom_id res chain seq x y z
N MET A 1 -3.57 7.28 15.33
CA MET A 1 -4.69 7.06 14.41
C MET A 1 -4.84 5.59 14.09
N LYS A 2 -6.05 5.18 13.79
CA LYS A 2 -6.34 3.81 13.41
C LYS A 2 -6.05 3.61 11.92
N VAL A 3 -5.50 2.45 11.58
CA VAL A 3 -5.20 2.11 10.18
C VAL A 3 -6.12 0.97 9.75
N TYR A 4 -6.84 1.19 8.66
CA TYR A 4 -7.69 0.19 8.03
C TYR A 4 -7.11 -0.21 6.69
N TRP A 5 -7.09 -1.50 6.43
CA TRP A 5 -6.79 -2.02 5.10
C TRP A 5 -8.11 -2.24 4.38
N THR A 6 -8.31 -1.56 3.26
CA THR A 6 -9.49 -1.79 2.43
C THR A 6 -9.47 -3.21 1.86
N ASP A 7 -10.61 -3.69 1.39
CA ASP A 7 -10.66 -5.01 0.76
C ASP A 7 -9.71 -5.09 -0.43
N THR A 8 -9.65 -4.04 -1.25
CA THR A 8 -8.72 -3.99 -2.38
C THR A 8 -7.27 -4.09 -1.92
N ALA A 9 -6.90 -3.33 -0.90
CA ALA A 9 -5.52 -3.38 -0.37
C ALA A 9 -5.20 -4.75 0.19
N GLN A 10 -6.15 -5.39 0.87
CA GLN A 10 -5.96 -6.73 1.41
C GLN A 10 -5.78 -7.75 0.28
N GLU A 11 -6.55 -7.63 -0.79
CA GLU A 11 -6.38 -8.47 -1.98
C GLU A 11 -5.00 -8.28 -2.61
N HIS A 12 -4.51 -7.04 -2.67
CA HIS A 12 -3.17 -6.76 -3.16
C HIS A 12 -2.11 -7.44 -2.30
N LEU A 13 -2.26 -7.35 -0.98
CA LEU A 13 -1.32 -7.98 -0.06
C LEU A 13 -1.30 -9.50 -0.24
N ASP A 14 -2.48 -10.11 -0.37
CA ASP A 14 -2.61 -11.55 -0.59
C ASP A 14 -1.96 -11.96 -1.91
N ALA A 15 -2.13 -11.16 -2.96
CA ALA A 15 -1.53 -11.44 -4.26
C ALA A 15 0.00 -11.33 -4.21
N ILE A 16 0.53 -10.34 -3.48
CA ILE A 16 1.97 -10.19 -3.30
C ILE A 16 2.52 -11.41 -2.57
N HIS A 17 1.85 -11.85 -1.51
CA HIS A 17 2.25 -13.03 -0.78
C HIS A 17 2.29 -14.26 -1.70
N ALA A 18 1.23 -14.48 -2.45
CA ALA A 18 1.13 -15.64 -3.35
C ALA A 18 2.22 -15.63 -4.40
N TYR A 19 2.50 -14.46 -4.96
CA TYR A 19 3.53 -14.32 -5.98
C TYR A 19 4.93 -14.66 -5.44
N ILE A 20 5.29 -14.08 -4.30
CA ILE A 20 6.60 -14.30 -3.70
C ILE A 20 6.72 -15.74 -3.20
N ALA A 21 5.64 -16.31 -2.69
CA ALA A 21 5.64 -17.66 -2.14
C ALA A 21 5.94 -18.74 -3.18
N GLN A 22 5.78 -18.44 -4.47
CA GLN A 22 6.19 -19.36 -5.52
C GLN A 22 7.68 -19.71 -5.44
N ASP A 23 8.48 -18.74 -5.02
CA ASP A 23 9.94 -18.94 -4.88
C ASP A 23 10.34 -19.17 -3.43
N SER A 24 9.71 -18.48 -2.48
CA SER A 24 10.09 -18.57 -1.07
C SER A 24 8.93 -18.17 -0.18
N SER A 25 8.32 -19.15 0.50
CA SER A 25 7.25 -18.86 1.46
C SER A 25 7.76 -18.05 2.64
N GLU A 26 9.00 -18.27 3.04
CA GLU A 26 9.61 -17.49 4.13
C GLU A 26 9.77 -16.03 3.78
N TYR A 27 10.26 -15.74 2.58
CA TYR A 27 10.41 -14.35 2.13
C TYR A 27 9.05 -13.68 1.96
N ALA A 28 8.05 -14.44 1.49
CA ALA A 28 6.69 -13.91 1.37
C ALA A 28 6.14 -13.44 2.71
N LEU A 29 6.32 -14.24 3.77
CA LEU A 29 5.89 -13.85 5.11
C LEU A 29 6.62 -12.62 5.62
N ARG A 30 7.93 -12.53 5.37
CA ARG A 30 8.71 -11.37 5.78
C ARG A 30 8.25 -10.10 5.06
N MET A 31 7.91 -10.21 3.78
CA MET A 31 7.44 -9.05 3.03
C MET A 31 6.07 -8.57 3.54
N VAL A 32 5.16 -9.50 3.80
CA VAL A 32 3.85 -9.16 4.38
C VAL A 32 4.03 -8.46 5.72
N ASP A 33 4.92 -8.98 6.56
CA ASP A 33 5.21 -8.36 7.86
C ASP A 33 5.77 -6.95 7.70
N ARG A 34 6.70 -6.75 6.79
CA ARG A 34 7.28 -5.42 6.52
C ARG A 34 6.22 -4.43 6.08
N LEU A 35 5.35 -4.84 5.15
CA LEU A 35 4.30 -3.97 4.64
C LEU A 35 3.30 -3.61 5.74
N THR A 36 2.94 -4.58 6.56
CA THR A 36 2.01 -4.36 7.67
C THR A 36 2.60 -3.39 8.69
N ARG A 37 3.85 -3.59 9.08
CA ARG A 37 4.52 -2.70 10.03
C ARG A 37 4.65 -1.29 9.47
N ARG A 38 4.97 -1.17 8.18
CA ARG A 38 5.09 0.15 7.56
C ARG A 38 3.77 0.89 7.60
N SER A 39 2.66 0.19 7.37
CA SER A 39 1.35 0.82 7.45
C SER A 39 1.04 1.32 8.86
N GLN A 40 1.48 0.63 9.89
CA GLN A 40 1.28 1.06 11.28
C GLN A 40 2.08 2.31 11.61
N GLN A 41 3.26 2.47 11.03
CA GLN A 41 4.06 3.69 11.20
C GLN A 41 3.37 4.91 10.60
N ILE A 42 2.59 4.71 9.54
CA ILE A 42 1.83 5.81 8.93
C ILE A 42 0.85 6.41 9.94
N ALA A 43 0.29 5.60 10.83
CA ALA A 43 -0.65 6.09 11.85
C ALA A 43 -0.01 7.13 12.77
N GLU A 44 1.29 7.00 13.03
CA GLU A 44 2.00 7.95 13.90
C GLU A 44 2.41 9.23 13.14
N PHE A 45 2.70 9.09 11.84
CA PHE A 45 3.19 10.20 11.03
C PHE A 45 2.47 10.21 9.68
N PRO A 46 1.16 10.59 9.67
CA PRO A 46 0.36 10.48 8.43
C PRO A 46 0.91 11.28 7.26
N LEU A 47 1.58 12.40 7.54
CA LEU A 47 2.12 13.27 6.50
C LEU A 47 3.53 12.89 6.09
N SER A 48 4.07 11.78 6.60
CA SER A 48 5.43 11.34 6.25
C SER A 48 5.52 10.83 4.82
N GLY A 49 4.41 10.34 4.25
CA GLY A 49 4.37 9.93 2.87
C GLY A 49 4.27 11.12 1.92
N ARG A 50 4.67 10.91 0.67
CA ARG A 50 4.54 11.96 -0.35
C ARG A 50 3.16 11.88 -0.99
N ARG A 51 2.74 12.98 -1.60
CA ARG A 51 1.51 12.96 -2.40
C ARG A 51 1.69 12.00 -3.56
N VAL A 52 0.62 11.25 -3.87
CA VAL A 52 0.63 10.35 -5.01
C VAL A 52 0.53 11.19 -6.28
N PRO A 53 1.54 11.15 -7.16
CA PRO A 53 1.54 12.01 -8.35
C PRO A 53 0.32 11.83 -9.24
N GLU A 54 -0.20 10.59 -9.31
CA GLU A 54 -1.33 10.27 -10.17
C GLU A 54 -2.65 10.89 -9.70
N TYR A 55 -2.77 11.19 -8.40
CA TYR A 55 -4.03 11.70 -7.84
C TYR A 55 -4.03 13.20 -7.56
N ASP A 56 -2.88 13.78 -7.26
CA ASP A 56 -2.74 15.21 -6.96
C ASP A 56 -3.71 15.69 -5.88
N MET A 57 -3.83 14.92 -4.79
CA MET A 57 -4.66 15.26 -3.63
C MET A 57 -3.80 15.18 -2.37
N ASP A 58 -3.93 16.19 -1.48
CA ASP A 58 -3.13 16.24 -0.25
C ASP A 58 -3.40 15.05 0.68
N GLN A 59 -4.62 14.56 0.70
CA GLN A 59 -5.02 13.49 1.61
C GLN A 59 -4.62 12.11 1.10
N ILE A 60 -4.23 11.97 -0.17
CA ILE A 60 -3.82 10.68 -0.71
C ILE A 60 -2.31 10.69 -0.88
N ARG A 61 -1.67 9.84 -0.09
CA ARG A 61 -0.22 9.78 0.00
C ARG A 61 0.29 8.37 -0.15
N GLU A 62 1.58 8.24 -0.30
CA GLU A 62 2.22 6.94 -0.43
C GLU A 62 3.53 6.90 0.32
N VAL A 63 3.89 5.70 0.77
CA VAL A 63 5.22 5.40 1.26
C VAL A 63 5.77 4.22 0.48
N ILE A 64 7.09 4.19 0.33
CA ILE A 64 7.76 3.11 -0.38
C ILE A 64 8.31 2.12 0.65
N GLU A 65 8.02 0.85 0.44
CA GLU A 65 8.59 -0.22 1.24
C GLU A 65 9.13 -1.29 0.31
N GLY A 66 10.46 -1.40 0.21
CA GLY A 66 11.07 -2.31 -0.75
C GLY A 66 10.66 -1.96 -2.17
N ALA A 67 10.14 -2.93 -2.89
CA ALA A 67 9.70 -2.75 -4.28
C ALA A 67 8.25 -2.27 -4.40
N TYR A 68 7.60 -1.94 -3.28
CA TYR A 68 6.17 -1.65 -3.27
C TYR A 68 5.86 -0.25 -2.81
N ARG A 69 4.74 0.28 -3.31
CA ARG A 69 4.14 1.53 -2.87
C ARG A 69 2.91 1.20 -2.03
N ILE A 70 2.84 1.75 -0.82
CA ILE A 70 1.65 1.66 0.02
C ILE A 70 0.91 2.98 -0.15
N ILE A 71 -0.27 2.95 -0.76
CA ILE A 71 -1.07 4.14 -1.03
C ILE A 71 -2.16 4.22 0.00
N TYR A 72 -2.30 5.38 0.64
CA TYR A 72 -3.24 5.54 1.73
C TYR A 72 -3.97 6.88 1.66
N HIS A 73 -5.16 6.91 2.27
CA HIS A 73 -6.01 8.09 2.36
C HIS A 73 -6.10 8.53 3.81
N ILE A 74 -5.74 9.77 4.07
CA ILE A 74 -5.81 10.35 5.41
C ILE A 74 -7.21 10.91 5.62
N LYS A 75 -7.94 10.31 6.56
CA LYS A 75 -9.26 10.78 6.97
C LYS A 75 -9.17 11.47 8.33
N PRO A 76 -10.21 12.19 8.78
CA PRO A 76 -10.12 12.91 10.06
C PRO A 76 -9.78 12.03 11.25
N ASP A 77 -10.25 10.78 11.27
CA ASP A 77 -10.11 9.90 12.43
C ASP A 77 -9.39 8.59 12.13
N GLN A 78 -9.01 8.34 10.89
CA GLN A 78 -8.36 7.08 10.52
C GLN A 78 -7.59 7.23 9.23
N ILE A 79 -6.80 6.20 8.94
CA ILE A 79 -6.08 6.09 7.68
C ILE A 79 -6.59 4.84 6.98
N ASP A 80 -7.00 4.97 5.72
CA ASP A 80 -7.37 3.84 4.89
C ASP A 80 -6.21 3.51 3.96
N VAL A 81 -5.69 2.27 4.05
CA VAL A 81 -4.75 1.78 3.05
C VAL A 81 -5.55 1.36 1.83
N LEU A 82 -5.34 2.07 0.73
CA LEU A 82 -6.14 1.89 -0.49
C LEU A 82 -5.60 0.81 -1.40
N ALA A 83 -4.26 0.69 -1.46
CA ALA A 83 -3.62 -0.19 -2.41
C ALA A 83 -2.18 -0.44 -2.02
N VAL A 84 -1.65 -1.59 -2.43
CA VAL A 84 -0.21 -1.87 -2.39
C VAL A 84 0.16 -2.35 -3.77
N VAL A 85 1.00 -1.59 -4.46
CA VAL A 85 1.36 -1.89 -5.84
C VAL A 85 2.87 -1.83 -6.01
N HIS A 86 3.37 -2.48 -7.06
CA HIS A 86 4.78 -2.42 -7.38
C HIS A 86 5.16 -0.97 -7.68
N SER A 87 6.33 -0.53 -7.20
CA SER A 87 6.74 0.88 -7.27
C SER A 87 6.82 1.42 -8.69
N ALA A 88 7.06 0.55 -9.68
CA ALA A 88 7.13 0.96 -11.08
C ALA A 88 5.76 1.07 -11.75
N MET A 89 4.70 0.60 -11.09
CA MET A 89 3.37 0.59 -11.69
C MET A 89 2.69 1.95 -11.55
N ASN A 90 2.01 2.38 -12.61
CA ASN A 90 1.16 3.56 -12.55
C ASN A 90 -0.23 3.16 -12.07
N VAL A 91 -0.68 3.77 -10.97
CA VAL A 91 -1.94 3.40 -10.32
C VAL A 91 -3.13 3.62 -11.25
N LEU A 92 -3.15 4.73 -11.98
CA LEU A 92 -4.26 5.03 -12.90
C LEU A 92 -4.29 4.07 -14.08
N SER A 93 -3.11 3.70 -14.61
CA SER A 93 -3.03 2.72 -15.68
C SER A 93 -3.55 1.36 -15.22
N SER A 94 -3.21 0.95 -14.00
CA SER A 94 -3.69 -0.30 -13.43
C SER A 94 -5.21 -0.31 -13.35
N ARG A 95 -5.83 0.81 -13.00
CA ARG A 95 -7.28 0.93 -12.94
C ARG A 95 -7.92 0.85 -14.32
N LYS A 96 -7.28 1.44 -15.32
CA LYS A 96 -7.80 1.44 -16.69
C LYS A 96 -7.80 0.06 -17.30
N GLU A 97 -6.89 -0.78 -16.93
CA GLU A 97 -6.80 -2.14 -17.47
C GLU A 97 -8.01 -3.00 -17.11
N THR A 98 -8.77 -2.60 -16.11
CA THR A 98 -9.95 -3.33 -15.67
C THR A 98 -11.22 -2.89 -16.39
N ASP A 99 -11.13 -1.86 -17.19
CA ASP A 99 -12.29 -1.34 -17.92
C ASP A 99 -12.64 -2.23 -19.17
#